data_2cde000d70997e6ac426bb1eb9e9cb0a
#
_entry.id   2cde000d70997e6ac426bb1eb9e9cb0a
#
_cell.length_a   1.000
_cell.length_b   1.000
_cell.length_c   1.000
_cell.angle_alpha   90.00
_cell.angle_beta   90.00
_cell.angle_gamma   90.00
#
_symmetry.space_group_name_H-M   'P 1'
#
loop_
_entity.id
_entity.type
_entity.pdbx_description
1 polymer ?
#
loop_
_entity_poly.entity_id
_entity_poly.type
_entity_poly.pdbx_seq_one_letter_code
_entity_poly.pdbx_strand_id
1 'polypeptide(L)'
;KWWPSVKAGLEKIKAVSSESWIVEDVYTDCWNQKSGLWVGLEDNHFKSFFVLQPLGEELHVWCAWTLENDYHMVQKGLQFIKNMARESGNKYLTFTSHRPGWERRAKAYGFRPRKWISEV
;
A
#
# COMPACT_ATOMS: atom_id res chain seq x y z
N LYS A 1 7.33 -17.69 -0.07
CA LYS A 1 6.98 -18.19 -1.41
C LYS A 1 6.85 -17.06 -2.44
N TRP A 2 6.14 -16.00 -2.08
CA TRP A 2 5.92 -14.87 -3.02
C TRP A 2 6.92 -13.73 -2.85
N TRP A 3 7.81 -13.81 -1.87
CA TRP A 3 8.74 -12.73 -1.56
C TRP A 3 9.57 -12.24 -2.74
N PRO A 4 10.14 -13.12 -3.61
CA PRO A 4 10.91 -12.60 -4.74
C PRO A 4 10.11 -11.67 -5.66
N SER A 5 8.83 -11.97 -5.90
CA SER A 5 7.96 -11.11 -6.72
C SER A 5 7.62 -9.81 -6.00
N VAL A 6 7.35 -9.89 -4.69
CA VAL A 6 7.08 -8.72 -3.86
C VAL A 6 8.31 -7.81 -3.80
N LYS A 7 9.50 -8.41 -3.61
CA LYS A 7 10.75 -7.65 -3.56
C LYS A 7 10.99 -6.86 -4.85
N ALA A 8 10.74 -7.48 -6.01
CA ALA A 8 10.88 -6.81 -7.30
C ALA A 8 9.94 -5.59 -7.41
N GLY A 9 8.69 -5.74 -6.95
CA GLY A 9 7.74 -4.63 -6.93
C GLY A 9 8.14 -3.53 -5.96
N LEU A 10 8.64 -3.89 -4.78
CA LEU A 10 9.12 -2.92 -3.78
C LEU A 10 10.32 -2.13 -4.30
N GLU A 11 11.21 -2.76 -5.03
CA GLU A 11 12.35 -2.06 -5.64
C GLU A 11 11.89 -1.01 -6.64
N LYS A 12 10.84 -1.30 -7.42
CA LYS A 12 10.24 -0.34 -8.35
C LYS A 12 9.60 0.83 -7.61
N ILE A 13 8.89 0.56 -6.51
CA ILE A 13 8.30 1.61 -5.68
C ILE A 13 9.40 2.49 -5.09
N LYS A 14 10.46 1.88 -4.56
CA LYS A 14 11.57 2.60 -3.94
C LYS A 14 12.28 3.50 -4.93
N ALA A 15 12.40 3.08 -6.19
CA ALA A 15 13.06 3.87 -7.24
C ALA A 15 12.38 5.22 -7.48
N VAL A 16 11.07 5.35 -7.21
CA VAL A 16 10.32 6.61 -7.39
C VAL A 16 9.93 7.26 -6.06
N SER A 17 10.34 6.71 -4.94
CA SER A 17 10.03 7.22 -3.61
C SER A 17 11.21 8.01 -3.05
N SER A 18 10.90 9.10 -2.33
CA SER A 18 11.90 9.87 -1.59
C SER A 18 11.99 9.47 -0.12
N GLU A 19 11.23 8.46 0.30
CA GLU A 19 11.24 8.00 1.68
C GLU A 19 12.52 7.24 2.02
N SER A 20 12.90 7.23 3.30
CA SER A 20 14.17 6.68 3.76
C SER A 20 14.18 5.17 3.96
N TRP A 21 13.02 4.51 3.90
CA TRP A 21 12.95 3.07 4.11
C TRP A 21 13.64 2.30 2.98
N ILE A 22 14.10 1.10 3.28
CA ILE A 22 14.66 0.17 2.29
C ILE A 22 13.78 -1.08 2.23
N VAL A 23 13.96 -1.87 1.17
CA VAL A 23 13.13 -3.06 0.93
C VAL A 23 13.18 -4.04 2.12
N GLU A 24 14.34 -4.19 2.73
CA GLU A 24 14.55 -5.07 3.88
C GLU A 24 13.76 -4.63 5.11
N ASP A 25 13.48 -3.33 5.24
CA ASP A 25 12.63 -2.82 6.33
C ASP A 25 11.22 -3.37 6.24
N VAL A 26 10.68 -3.46 5.03
CA VAL A 26 9.35 -4.02 4.80
C VAL A 26 9.34 -5.50 5.18
N TYR A 27 10.34 -6.25 4.76
CA TYR A 27 10.46 -7.67 5.10
C TYR A 27 10.51 -7.88 6.60
N THR A 28 11.37 -7.12 7.28
CA THR A 28 11.55 -7.24 8.73
C THR A 28 10.26 -6.92 9.48
N ASP A 29 9.56 -5.85 9.10
CA ASP A 29 8.31 -5.46 9.74
C ASP A 29 7.22 -6.52 9.55
N CYS A 30 7.13 -7.11 8.37
CA CYS A 30 6.16 -8.17 8.11
C CYS A 30 6.52 -9.45 8.89
N TRP A 31 7.80 -9.79 8.94
CA TRP A 31 8.27 -10.94 9.70
C TRP A 31 7.98 -10.79 11.20
N ASN A 32 8.14 -9.58 11.73
CA ASN A 32 7.89 -9.27 13.13
C ASN A 32 6.42 -8.96 13.43
N GLN A 33 5.53 -9.15 12.47
CA GLN A 33 4.09 -8.93 12.58
C GLN A 33 3.69 -7.48 12.91
N LYS A 34 4.56 -6.52 12.65
CA LYS A 34 4.26 -5.09 12.78
C LYS A 34 3.48 -4.56 11.58
N SER A 35 3.65 -5.21 10.44
CA SER A 35 2.94 -4.91 9.21
C SER A 35 2.39 -6.21 8.63
N GLY A 36 1.32 -6.11 7.86
CA GLY A 36 0.75 -7.25 7.15
C GLY A 36 1.02 -7.16 5.66
N LEU A 37 1.35 -8.28 5.05
CA LEU A 37 1.53 -8.38 3.60
C LEU A 37 0.42 -9.23 3.02
N TRP A 38 -0.26 -8.70 2.01
CA TRP A 38 -1.27 -9.42 1.24
C TRP A 38 -0.84 -9.48 -0.22
N VAL A 39 -1.04 -10.65 -0.82
CA VAL A 39 -0.70 -10.90 -2.22
C VAL A 39 -1.98 -11.18 -3.00
N GLY A 40 -2.16 -10.46 -4.10
CA GLY A 40 -3.29 -10.68 -5.00
C GLY A 40 -2.91 -11.67 -6.08
N LEU A 41 -3.72 -12.72 -6.22
CA LEU A 41 -3.52 -13.76 -7.22
C LEU A 41 -4.70 -13.79 -8.19
N GLU A 42 -4.40 -14.12 -9.43
CA GLU A 42 -5.40 -14.43 -10.45
C GLU A 42 -4.95 -15.70 -11.15
N ASP A 43 -5.80 -16.74 -11.10
CA ASP A 43 -5.46 -18.08 -11.63
C ASP A 43 -4.14 -18.62 -11.07
N ASN A 44 -3.90 -18.39 -9.77
CA ASN A 44 -2.68 -18.75 -9.05
C ASN A 44 -1.42 -18.02 -9.53
N HIS A 45 -1.57 -16.97 -10.33
CA HIS A 45 -0.45 -16.13 -10.76
C HIS A 45 -0.41 -14.85 -9.94
N PHE A 46 0.80 -14.44 -9.54
CA PHE A 46 1.01 -13.19 -8.81
C PHE A 46 0.62 -12.00 -9.67
N LYS A 47 -0.24 -11.14 -9.14
CA LYS A 47 -0.70 -9.92 -9.84
C LYS A 47 -0.44 -8.64 -9.07
N SER A 48 -0.52 -8.69 -7.75
CA SER A 48 -0.41 -7.48 -6.93
C SER A 48 0.02 -7.83 -5.52
N PHE A 49 0.41 -6.80 -4.77
CA PHE A 49 0.57 -6.91 -3.33
C PHE A 49 0.30 -5.57 -2.66
N PHE A 50 0.04 -5.60 -1.38
CA PHE A 50 0.02 -4.40 -0.55
C PHE A 50 0.48 -4.74 0.85
N VAL A 51 1.07 -3.74 1.51
CA VAL A 51 1.56 -3.85 2.88
C VAL A 51 0.81 -2.84 3.73
N LEU A 52 0.20 -3.30 4.82
CA LEU A 52 -0.61 -2.47 5.70
C LEU A 52 0.06 -2.36 7.06
N GLN A 53 -0.01 -1.15 7.65
CA GLN A 53 0.49 -0.87 8.99
C GLN A 53 -0.66 -0.36 9.85
N PRO A 54 -0.99 -1.06 10.95
CA PRO A 54 -1.93 -0.50 11.92
C PRO A 54 -1.25 0.59 12.73
N LEU A 55 -1.78 1.80 12.68
CA LEU A 55 -1.23 2.98 13.37
C LEU A 55 -2.35 3.69 14.14
N GLY A 56 -2.62 3.26 15.38
CA GLY A 56 -3.67 3.84 16.18
C GLY A 56 -5.05 3.70 15.53
N GLU A 57 -5.71 4.81 15.21
CA GLU A 57 -7.01 4.81 14.56
C GLU A 57 -6.91 4.64 13.05
N GLU A 58 -5.71 4.62 12.51
CA GLU A 58 -5.46 4.52 11.08
C GLU A 58 -5.01 3.12 10.68
N LEU A 59 -5.49 2.68 9.53
CA LEU A 59 -4.86 1.59 8.80
C LEU A 59 -4.12 2.23 7.63
N HIS A 60 -2.78 2.19 7.68
CA HIS A 60 -1.94 2.85 6.72
C HIS A 60 -1.48 1.89 5.63
N VAL A 61 -1.71 2.25 4.37
CA VAL A 61 -1.18 1.51 3.22
C VAL A 61 0.25 1.98 3.00
N TRP A 62 1.22 1.19 3.45
CA TRP A 62 2.63 1.54 3.34
C TRP A 62 3.12 1.37 1.92
N CYS A 63 2.83 0.23 1.31
CA CYS A 63 3.23 -0.07 -0.07
C CYS A 63 2.09 -0.78 -0.79
N ALA A 64 1.92 -0.49 -2.07
CA ALA A 64 0.97 -1.18 -2.92
C ALA A 64 1.49 -1.19 -4.36
N TRP A 65 1.30 -2.30 -5.05
CA TRP A 65 1.79 -2.45 -6.42
C TRP A 65 0.99 -3.49 -7.20
N THR A 66 0.78 -3.23 -8.48
CA THR A 66 0.16 -4.18 -9.40
C THR A 66 1.07 -4.40 -10.59
N LEU A 67 1.07 -5.62 -11.13
CA LEU A 67 1.90 -5.99 -12.27
C LEU A 67 1.52 -5.22 -13.53
N GLU A 68 0.24 -4.97 -13.69
CA GLU A 68 -0.31 -4.19 -14.80
C GLU A 68 -1.12 -3.04 -14.22
N ASN A 69 -1.28 -1.95 -15.00
CA ASN A 69 -2.16 -0.86 -14.60
C ASN A 69 -3.62 -1.31 -14.72
N ASP A 70 -3.98 -2.31 -13.94
CA ASP A 70 -5.32 -2.88 -13.93
C ASP A 70 -6.20 -2.11 -12.96
N TYR A 71 -7.08 -1.30 -13.51
CA TYR A 71 -7.99 -0.48 -12.73
C TYR A 71 -8.92 -1.32 -11.85
N HIS A 72 -9.35 -2.48 -12.33
CA HIS A 72 -10.22 -3.37 -11.56
C HIS A 72 -9.49 -3.97 -10.37
N MET A 73 -8.23 -4.33 -10.51
CA MET A 73 -7.42 -4.83 -9.42
C MET A 73 -7.24 -3.78 -8.32
N VAL A 74 -7.02 -2.53 -8.71
CA VAL A 74 -6.91 -1.42 -7.76
C VAL A 74 -8.21 -1.24 -6.99
N GLN A 75 -9.35 -1.23 -7.68
CA GLN A 75 -10.66 -1.07 -7.05
C GLN A 75 -10.97 -2.23 -6.10
N LYS A 76 -10.73 -3.46 -6.52
CA LYS A 76 -10.97 -4.64 -5.67
C LYS A 76 -10.09 -4.64 -4.45
N GLY A 77 -8.79 -4.33 -4.63
CA GLY A 77 -7.85 -4.25 -3.52
C GLY A 77 -8.24 -3.18 -2.52
N LEU A 78 -8.61 -2.00 -3.01
CA LEU A 78 -9.03 -0.90 -2.15
C LEU A 78 -10.31 -1.25 -1.38
N GLN A 79 -11.28 -1.88 -2.03
CA GLN A 79 -12.51 -2.31 -1.35
C GLN A 79 -12.21 -3.33 -0.26
N PHE A 80 -11.32 -4.28 -0.53
CA PHE A 80 -10.88 -5.26 0.45
C PHE A 80 -10.23 -4.58 1.66
N ILE A 81 -9.35 -3.62 1.42
CA ILE A 81 -8.66 -2.89 2.49
C ILE A 81 -9.65 -2.07 3.31
N LYS A 82 -10.59 -1.40 2.67
CA LYS A 82 -11.62 -0.62 3.37
C LYS A 82 -12.49 -1.51 4.26
N ASN A 83 -12.88 -2.68 3.77
CA ASN A 83 -13.65 -3.63 4.56
C ASN A 83 -12.85 -4.11 5.77
N MET A 84 -11.57 -4.42 5.57
CA MET A 84 -10.68 -4.83 6.64
C MET A 84 -10.52 -3.75 7.71
N ALA A 85 -10.32 -2.49 7.29
CA ALA A 85 -10.20 -1.36 8.20
C ALA A 85 -11.48 -1.19 9.03
N ARG A 86 -12.63 -1.31 8.39
CA ARG A 86 -13.93 -1.21 9.05
C ARG A 86 -14.13 -2.32 10.08
N GLU A 87 -13.82 -3.57 9.72
CA GLU A 87 -13.94 -4.72 10.60
C GLU A 87 -12.98 -4.65 11.78
N SER A 88 -11.82 -4.02 11.59
CA SER A 88 -10.80 -3.85 12.64
C SER A 88 -11.07 -2.63 13.54
N GLY A 89 -12.13 -1.87 13.27
CA GLY A 89 -12.46 -0.69 14.06
C GLY A 89 -11.62 0.53 13.76
N ASN A 90 -10.87 0.54 12.66
CA ASN A 90 -10.11 1.72 12.25
C ASN A 90 -11.04 2.79 11.70
N LYS A 91 -10.80 4.04 12.08
CA LYS A 91 -11.58 5.19 11.60
C LYS A 91 -11.11 5.70 10.25
N TYR A 92 -9.82 5.53 9.95
CA TYR A 92 -9.21 6.11 8.77
C TYR A 92 -8.39 5.07 8.00
N LEU A 93 -8.42 5.21 6.69
CA LEU A 93 -7.51 4.52 5.79
C LEU A 93 -6.61 5.59 5.17
N THR A 94 -5.29 5.44 5.32
CA THR A 94 -4.33 6.45 4.89
C THR A 94 -3.27 5.86 3.96
N PHE A 95 -2.68 6.72 3.14
CA PHE A 95 -1.51 6.38 2.35
C PHE A 95 -0.72 7.65 2.05
N THR A 96 0.56 7.46 1.70
CA THR A 96 1.42 8.54 1.23
C THR A 96 1.91 8.18 -0.16
N SER A 97 1.83 9.12 -1.10
CA SER A 97 2.33 8.91 -2.46
C SER A 97 3.07 10.14 -2.96
N HIS A 98 4.18 9.90 -3.64
CA HIS A 98 4.98 10.94 -4.28
C HIS A 98 4.81 10.90 -5.81
N ARG A 99 3.91 10.07 -6.33
CA ARG A 99 3.68 9.95 -7.77
C ARG A 99 2.82 11.09 -8.28
N PRO A 100 3.21 11.75 -9.38
CA PRO A 100 2.34 12.74 -10.03
C PRO A 100 1.02 12.09 -10.47
N GLY A 101 -0.06 12.86 -10.38
CA GLY A 101 -1.38 12.39 -10.82
C GLY A 101 -2.17 11.57 -9.81
N TRP A 102 -1.57 11.16 -8.70
CA TRP A 102 -2.29 10.40 -7.67
C TRP A 102 -3.38 11.20 -6.98
N GLU A 103 -3.24 12.52 -6.90
CA GLU A 103 -4.24 13.37 -6.25
C GLU A 103 -5.63 13.20 -6.87
N ARG A 104 -5.71 13.19 -8.20
CA ARG A 104 -6.97 12.99 -8.90
C ARG A 104 -7.59 11.62 -8.60
N ARG A 105 -6.77 10.57 -8.65
CA ARG A 105 -7.23 9.21 -8.34
C ARG A 105 -7.67 9.07 -6.90
N ALA A 106 -6.91 9.65 -5.99
CA ALA A 106 -7.24 9.60 -4.57
C ALA A 106 -8.60 10.24 -4.29
N LYS A 107 -8.87 11.39 -4.87
CA LYS A 107 -10.18 12.06 -4.74
C LYS A 107 -11.31 11.19 -5.29
N ALA A 108 -11.08 10.53 -6.44
CA ALA A 108 -12.07 9.65 -7.04
C ALA A 108 -12.42 8.45 -6.13
N TYR A 109 -11.48 8.00 -5.30
CA TYR A 109 -11.69 6.91 -4.33
C TYR A 109 -12.15 7.40 -2.95
N GLY A 110 -12.42 8.68 -2.79
CA GLY A 110 -12.92 9.23 -1.54
C GLY A 110 -11.84 9.67 -0.55
N PHE A 111 -10.60 9.75 -0.96
CA PHE A 111 -9.53 10.26 -0.11
C PHE A 111 -9.44 11.78 -0.16
N ARG A 112 -8.95 12.36 0.91
CA ARG A 112 -8.70 13.81 1.02
C ARG A 112 -7.33 14.05 1.62
N PRO A 113 -6.66 15.19 1.30
CA PRO A 113 -5.40 15.54 1.94
C PRO A 113 -5.59 15.74 3.44
N ARG A 114 -4.62 15.27 4.23
CA ARG A 114 -4.66 15.44 5.69
C ARG A 114 -3.33 15.95 6.25
N LYS A 115 -2.22 15.68 5.57
CA LYS A 115 -0.90 16.03 6.07
C LYS A 115 -0.30 17.16 5.25
N TRP A 116 0.22 18.17 5.95
CA TRP A 116 0.96 19.29 5.40
C TRP A 116 2.43 19.14 5.81
N ILE A 117 3.35 19.45 4.92
CA ILE A 117 4.77 19.27 5.16
C ILE A 117 5.53 20.52 4.71
N SER A 118 6.51 20.95 5.53
CA SER A 118 7.44 22.02 5.18
C SER A 118 8.86 21.51 5.39
N GLU A 119 9.68 21.76 4.40
CA GLU A 119 11.11 21.46 4.53
C GLU A 119 11.79 22.56 5.34
N VAL A 120 12.66 22.13 6.21
CA VAL A 120 13.48 23.05 7.03
C VAL A 120 14.94 22.94 6.62
#